data_441f886bafdf687ef82f96f801044342
#
_entry.id   441f886bafdf687ef82f96f801044342
#
_cell.length_a   1.000
_cell.length_b   1.000
_cell.length_c   1.000
_cell.angle_alpha   90.00
_cell.angle_beta   90.00
_cell.angle_gamma   90.00
#
_symmetry.space_group_name_H-M   'P 1'
#
loop_
_entity.id
_entity.type
_entity.pdbx_description
1 polymer ?
#
loop_
_entity_poly.entity_id
_entity_poly.type
_entity_poly.pdbx_seq_one_letter_code
_entity_poly.pdbx_strand_id
1 'polypeptide(L)'
;MKWTKQNREVFYPKQQGFVVIDKKDIDSLIQVAKKNPGQRARYCAHSLVDDEVHEMVIYHKEGAYIRPHKHIGKTESFHLIDGETDVVFFDEKGKIERALSLGVYKSGKSFYYRIPESVYHSQIFRKNTLFHEVTKGPFEKNDSVFPSWAPAEDKHSLVNEYMKKLNLQIQTLL
;
A
#
# COMPACT_ATOMS: atom_id res chain seq x y z
N MET A 1 4.25 -8.37 23.85
CA MET A 1 3.98 -7.66 22.58
C MET A 1 5.31 -7.46 21.86
N LYS A 2 5.45 -8.01 20.66
CA LYS A 2 6.69 -7.99 19.84
C LYS A 2 6.94 -6.62 19.19
N TRP A 3 5.96 -5.72 19.21
CA TRP A 3 5.91 -4.51 18.41
C TRP A 3 5.89 -3.25 19.25
N THR A 4 6.60 -2.21 18.80
CA THR A 4 6.56 -0.85 19.34
C THR A 4 5.76 0.03 18.39
N LYS A 5 4.79 0.74 18.92
CA LYS A 5 3.96 1.66 18.16
C LYS A 5 4.73 2.95 17.89
N GLN A 6 5.00 3.24 16.60
CA GLN A 6 5.58 4.51 16.17
C GLN A 6 4.51 5.60 16.05
N ASN A 7 3.39 5.25 15.43
CA ASN A 7 2.20 6.10 15.33
C ASN A 7 0.94 5.23 15.26
N ARG A 8 -0.20 5.80 14.92
CA ARG A 8 -1.46 5.02 14.88
C ARG A 8 -1.49 3.90 13.83
N GLU A 9 -0.63 3.93 12.81
CA GLU A 9 -0.64 3.01 11.68
C GLU A 9 0.62 2.16 11.57
N VAL A 10 1.74 2.60 12.17
CA VAL A 10 3.08 2.02 11.95
C VAL A 10 3.65 1.45 13.23
N PHE A 11 4.15 0.23 13.15
CA PHE A 11 4.74 -0.52 14.25
C PHE A 11 6.08 -1.12 13.83
N TYR A 12 7.09 -0.95 14.67
CA TYR A 12 8.44 -1.50 14.51
C TYR A 12 8.70 -2.65 15.50
N PRO A 13 9.63 -3.57 15.22
CA PRO A 13 10.01 -4.61 16.18
C PRO A 13 10.59 -3.96 17.45
N LYS A 14 10.29 -4.52 18.61
CA LYS A 14 10.83 -4.03 19.90
C LYS A 14 12.32 -4.31 20.06
N GLN A 15 12.80 -5.35 19.43
CA GLN A 15 14.18 -5.82 19.54
C GLN A 15 14.72 -6.04 18.13
N GLN A 16 15.99 -5.73 17.94
CA GLN A 16 16.70 -6.09 16.73
C GLN A 16 16.91 -7.61 16.68
N GLY A 17 16.92 -8.18 15.49
CA GLY A 17 17.17 -9.59 15.25
C GLY A 17 16.09 -10.24 14.40
N PHE A 18 15.78 -11.50 14.69
CA PHE A 18 14.75 -12.22 13.92
C PHE A 18 13.37 -11.63 14.11
N VAL A 19 12.74 -11.28 13.01
CA VAL A 19 11.34 -10.85 12.98
C VAL A 19 10.49 -11.99 12.43
N VAL A 20 9.50 -12.42 13.21
CA VAL A 20 8.54 -13.45 12.83
C VAL A 20 7.15 -12.89 13.00
N ILE A 21 6.37 -12.88 11.94
CA ILE A 21 4.98 -12.44 11.91
C ILE A 21 4.10 -13.67 11.76
N ASP A 22 3.23 -13.90 12.73
CA ASP A 22 2.28 -15.01 12.74
C ASP A 22 0.83 -14.52 12.61
N LYS A 23 -0.11 -15.47 12.55
CA LYS A 23 -1.52 -15.16 12.42
C LYS A 23 -2.04 -14.25 13.55
N LYS A 24 -1.54 -14.39 14.78
CA LYS A 24 -1.98 -13.56 15.92
C LYS A 24 -1.51 -12.11 15.77
N ASP A 25 -0.32 -11.91 15.22
CA ASP A 25 0.17 -10.57 14.88
C ASP A 25 -0.75 -9.94 13.82
N ILE A 26 -1.11 -10.67 12.77
CA ILE A 26 -2.00 -10.17 11.72
C ILE A 26 -3.40 -9.86 12.25
N ASP A 27 -3.99 -10.75 13.06
CA ASP A 27 -5.29 -10.50 13.69
C ASP A 27 -5.27 -9.20 14.53
N SER A 28 -4.17 -8.95 15.23
CA SER A 28 -3.95 -7.71 16.01
C SER A 28 -3.82 -6.49 15.08
N LEU A 29 -3.07 -6.60 13.99
CA LEU A 29 -2.89 -5.54 13.00
C LEU A 29 -4.23 -5.13 12.38
N ILE A 30 -5.07 -6.09 12.03
CA ILE A 30 -6.41 -5.88 11.49
C ILE A 30 -7.29 -5.09 12.47
N GLN A 31 -7.25 -5.44 13.78
CA GLN A 31 -8.02 -4.72 14.79
C GLN A 31 -7.55 -3.26 14.94
N VAL A 32 -6.25 -3.01 14.80
CA VAL A 32 -5.71 -1.65 14.79
C VAL A 32 -6.18 -0.90 13.54
N ALA A 33 -6.05 -1.49 12.36
CA ALA A 33 -6.44 -0.87 11.09
C ALA A 33 -7.93 -0.46 11.08
N LYS A 34 -8.82 -1.30 11.60
CA LYS A 34 -10.27 -1.02 11.70
C LYS A 34 -10.59 0.23 12.51
N LYS A 35 -9.72 0.61 13.46
CA LYS A 35 -9.89 1.78 14.33
C LYS A 35 -9.24 3.04 13.77
N ASN A 36 -8.41 2.91 12.73
CA ASN A 36 -7.71 4.03 12.11
C ASN A 36 -8.59 4.72 11.06
N PRO A 37 -8.59 6.06 10.97
CA PRO A 37 -9.30 6.78 9.92
C PRO A 37 -8.90 6.35 8.50
N GLY A 38 -7.60 6.10 8.26
CA GLY A 38 -7.09 5.59 6.98
C GLY A 38 -7.40 4.10 6.73
N GLN A 39 -8.02 3.40 7.69
CA GLN A 39 -8.41 1.98 7.61
C GLN A 39 -7.25 1.07 7.20
N ARG A 40 -6.04 1.40 7.66
CA ARG A 40 -4.80 0.70 7.36
C ARG A 40 -3.89 0.62 8.58
N ALA A 41 -3.00 -0.37 8.59
CA ALA A 41 -1.88 -0.48 9.53
C ALA A 41 -0.78 -1.37 8.94
N ARG A 42 0.47 -1.20 9.43
CA ARG A 42 1.62 -1.97 8.98
C ARG A 42 2.55 -2.37 10.11
N TYR A 43 3.11 -3.54 9.98
CA TYR A 43 4.31 -3.97 10.70
C TYR A 43 5.52 -3.80 9.78
N CYS A 44 6.51 -3.04 10.23
CA CYS A 44 7.82 -2.93 9.59
C CYS A 44 8.68 -4.08 10.09
N ALA A 45 9.24 -4.90 9.19
CA ALA A 45 10.19 -5.95 9.58
C ALA A 45 11.61 -5.39 9.74
N HIS A 46 11.93 -4.30 9.05
CA HIS A 46 13.13 -3.51 9.31
C HIS A 46 13.03 -2.77 10.65
N SER A 47 14.17 -2.51 11.28
CA SER A 47 14.21 -1.99 12.64
C SER A 47 14.23 -0.46 12.71
N LEU A 48 14.82 0.20 11.72
CA LEU A 48 15.03 1.63 11.68
C LEU A 48 14.56 2.24 10.35
N VAL A 49 14.20 3.50 10.37
CA VAL A 49 13.86 4.27 9.17
C VAL A 49 15.06 4.46 8.23
N ASP A 50 16.28 4.29 8.75
CA ASP A 50 17.53 4.43 8.02
C ASP A 50 18.04 3.11 7.42
N ASP A 51 17.32 1.98 7.64
CA ASP A 51 17.69 0.69 7.04
C ASP A 51 17.66 0.78 5.51
N GLU A 52 18.58 0.12 4.83
CA GLU A 52 18.69 0.15 3.36
C GLU A 52 17.54 -0.56 2.64
N VAL A 53 16.93 -1.54 3.31
CA VAL A 53 15.79 -2.31 2.80
C VAL A 53 14.64 -2.18 3.78
N HIS A 54 13.52 -1.68 3.29
CA HIS A 54 12.28 -1.61 4.04
C HIS A 54 11.36 -2.75 3.64
N GLU A 55 11.03 -3.60 4.58
CA GLU A 55 10.08 -4.69 4.42
C GLU A 55 8.93 -4.48 5.37
N MET A 56 7.72 -4.56 4.83
CA MET A 56 6.49 -4.27 5.58
C MET A 56 5.40 -5.29 5.28
N VAL A 57 4.72 -5.72 6.32
CA VAL A 57 3.44 -6.43 6.18
C VAL A 57 2.33 -5.44 6.48
N ILE A 58 1.50 -5.18 5.48
CA ILE A 58 0.52 -4.10 5.47
C ILE A 58 -0.88 -4.67 5.28
N TYR A 59 -1.81 -4.16 6.07
CA TYR A 59 -3.22 -4.41 5.90
C TYR A 59 -3.97 -3.14 5.51
N HIS A 60 -4.80 -3.25 4.48
CA HIS A 60 -5.79 -2.26 4.09
C HIS A 60 -7.20 -2.85 4.10
N LYS A 61 -8.15 -2.09 4.61
CA LYS A 61 -9.57 -2.43 4.49
C LYS A 61 -10.04 -2.18 3.06
N GLU A 62 -11.02 -2.95 2.62
CA GLU A 62 -11.76 -2.72 1.37
C GLU A 62 -12.21 -1.26 1.24
N GLY A 63 -12.00 -0.67 0.06
CA GLY A 63 -12.35 0.72 -0.23
C GLY A 63 -11.43 1.78 0.37
N ALA A 64 -10.37 1.41 1.09
CA ALA A 64 -9.38 2.38 1.56
C ALA A 64 -8.76 3.14 0.38
N TYR A 65 -8.69 4.47 0.50
CA TYR A 65 -8.09 5.32 -0.53
C TYR A 65 -6.59 5.42 -0.36
N ILE A 66 -5.85 5.13 -1.41
CA ILE A 66 -4.44 5.44 -1.54
C ILE A 66 -4.32 6.55 -2.58
N ARG A 67 -3.92 7.73 -2.14
CA ARG A 67 -3.67 8.82 -3.07
C ARG A 67 -2.62 8.40 -4.10
N PRO A 68 -2.86 8.54 -5.40
CA PRO A 68 -1.83 8.32 -6.41
C PRO A 68 -0.54 9.03 -6.07
N HIS A 69 0.58 8.32 -6.17
CA HIS A 69 1.91 8.84 -5.84
C HIS A 69 2.98 8.12 -6.62
N LYS A 70 4.18 8.71 -6.66
CA LYS A 70 5.39 8.07 -7.17
C LYS A 70 6.54 8.24 -6.17
N HIS A 71 7.47 7.32 -6.20
CA HIS A 71 8.69 7.38 -5.38
C HIS A 71 9.89 7.77 -6.21
N ILE A 72 10.66 8.75 -5.75
CA ILE A 72 11.89 9.20 -6.40
C ILE A 72 13.07 8.39 -5.87
N GLY A 73 13.85 7.81 -6.78
CA GLY A 73 15.03 7.03 -6.42
C GLY A 73 14.75 5.68 -5.75
N LYS A 74 13.48 5.25 -5.71
CA LYS A 74 13.06 4.01 -5.04
C LYS A 74 12.24 3.12 -5.96
N THR A 75 12.60 1.85 -5.95
CA THR A 75 11.77 0.79 -6.53
C THR A 75 10.92 0.18 -5.43
N GLU A 76 9.77 -0.36 -5.79
CA GLU A 76 8.84 -1.00 -4.87
C GLU A 76 8.39 -2.36 -5.42
N SER A 77 8.30 -3.33 -4.55
CA SER A 77 7.73 -4.64 -4.84
C SER A 77 6.55 -4.91 -3.93
N PHE A 78 5.54 -5.51 -4.48
CA PHE A 78 4.31 -5.82 -3.79
C PHE A 78 3.96 -7.30 -3.99
N HIS A 79 3.75 -8.02 -2.90
CA HIS A 79 3.34 -9.42 -2.91
C HIS A 79 2.05 -9.59 -2.12
N LEU A 80 0.96 -9.95 -2.79
CA LEU A 80 -0.33 -10.14 -2.17
C LEU A 80 -0.36 -11.46 -1.39
N ILE A 81 -0.67 -11.36 -0.09
CA ILE A 81 -0.78 -12.51 0.82
C ILE A 81 -2.23 -12.96 0.90
N ASP A 82 -3.17 -12.02 1.06
CA ASP A 82 -4.62 -12.29 1.16
C ASP A 82 -5.43 -11.12 0.61
N GLY A 83 -6.66 -11.40 0.15
CA GLY A 83 -7.54 -10.39 -0.40
C GLY A 83 -7.45 -10.20 -1.91
N GLU A 84 -7.79 -9.00 -2.37
CA GLU A 84 -7.85 -8.64 -3.80
C GLU A 84 -7.72 -7.13 -3.98
N THR A 85 -6.89 -6.70 -4.93
CA THR A 85 -6.70 -5.28 -5.26
C THR A 85 -6.42 -5.08 -6.73
N ASP A 86 -6.83 -3.95 -7.28
CA ASP A 86 -6.36 -3.50 -8.59
C ASP A 86 -5.25 -2.46 -8.39
N VAL A 87 -4.17 -2.61 -9.14
CA VAL A 87 -3.09 -1.63 -9.19
C VAL A 87 -3.20 -0.85 -10.47
N VAL A 88 -3.12 0.46 -10.37
CA VAL A 88 -3.28 1.38 -11.51
C VAL A 88 -2.02 2.21 -11.64
N PHE A 89 -1.49 2.27 -12.84
CA PHE A 89 -0.34 3.07 -13.23
C PHE A 89 -0.78 4.23 -14.11
N PHE A 90 -0.21 5.41 -13.89
CA PHE A 90 -0.62 6.65 -14.54
C PHE A 90 0.57 7.36 -15.18
N ASP A 91 0.29 8.09 -16.24
CA ASP A 91 1.21 9.08 -16.77
C ASP A 91 1.28 10.36 -15.89
N GLU A 92 2.15 11.30 -16.22
CA GLU A 92 2.32 12.56 -15.50
C GLU A 92 1.03 13.42 -15.45
N LYS A 93 0.08 13.20 -16.35
CA LYS A 93 -1.19 13.93 -16.44
C LYS A 93 -2.36 13.21 -15.79
N GLY A 94 -2.14 12.02 -15.24
CA GLY A 94 -3.16 11.20 -14.57
C GLY A 94 -3.99 10.33 -15.51
N LYS A 95 -3.58 10.17 -16.77
CA LYS A 95 -4.17 9.19 -17.68
C LYS A 95 -3.69 7.79 -17.27
N ILE A 96 -4.61 6.83 -17.21
CA ILE A 96 -4.27 5.43 -16.93
C ILE A 96 -3.46 4.86 -18.10
N GLU A 97 -2.27 4.37 -17.83
CA GLU A 97 -1.43 3.66 -18.79
C GLU A 97 -1.62 2.15 -18.67
N ARG A 98 -1.84 1.67 -17.46
CA ARG A 98 -2.00 0.24 -17.19
C ARG A 98 -2.79 0.00 -15.91
N ALA A 99 -3.56 -1.09 -15.91
CA ALA A 99 -4.18 -1.64 -14.71
C ALA A 99 -3.88 -3.14 -14.60
N LEU A 100 -3.76 -3.65 -13.37
CA LEU A 100 -3.51 -5.06 -13.06
C LEU A 100 -4.43 -5.48 -11.93
N SER A 101 -5.19 -6.57 -12.11
CA SER A 101 -5.88 -7.21 -11.00
C SER A 101 -4.96 -8.18 -10.28
N LEU A 102 -4.82 -8.00 -8.96
CA LEU A 102 -4.08 -8.89 -8.08
C LEU A 102 -5.00 -9.69 -7.17
N GLY A 103 -4.64 -10.92 -6.98
CA GLY A 103 -5.28 -11.85 -6.05
C GLY A 103 -4.27 -12.82 -5.47
N VAL A 104 -4.68 -13.65 -4.52
CA VAL A 104 -3.83 -14.69 -3.98
C VAL A 104 -3.40 -15.67 -5.08
N TYR A 105 -2.25 -16.33 -4.92
CA TYR A 105 -1.70 -17.26 -5.91
C TYR A 105 -2.74 -18.23 -6.51
N LYS A 106 -3.62 -18.80 -5.67
CA LYS A 106 -4.66 -19.74 -6.09
C LYS A 106 -5.81 -19.10 -6.91
N SER A 107 -5.88 -17.77 -6.99
CA SER A 107 -6.94 -17.08 -7.73
C SER A 107 -6.76 -17.08 -9.24
N GLY A 108 -5.57 -17.42 -9.73
CA GLY A 108 -5.19 -17.31 -11.14
C GLY A 108 -4.86 -15.89 -11.60
N LYS A 109 -5.03 -14.88 -10.73
CA LYS A 109 -4.63 -13.49 -10.98
C LYS A 109 -3.13 -13.30 -10.74
N SER A 110 -2.60 -12.15 -11.13
CA SER A 110 -1.25 -11.73 -10.69
C SER A 110 -1.24 -11.62 -9.16
N PHE A 111 -0.17 -12.02 -8.52
CA PHE A 111 -0.02 -11.96 -7.05
C PHE A 111 1.21 -11.15 -6.63
N TYR A 112 2.03 -10.77 -7.58
CA TYR A 112 3.26 -10.01 -7.38
C TYR A 112 3.47 -9.02 -8.52
N TYR A 113 3.96 -7.83 -8.18
CA TYR A 113 4.52 -6.90 -9.14
C TYR A 113 5.72 -6.16 -8.54
N ARG A 114 6.55 -5.62 -9.41
CA ARG A 114 7.62 -4.68 -9.06
C ARG A 114 7.54 -3.50 -10.01
N ILE A 115 7.59 -2.30 -9.45
CA ILE A 115 7.61 -1.05 -10.21
C ILE A 115 8.98 -0.37 -10.09
N PRO A 116 9.49 0.23 -11.16
CA PRO A 116 10.66 1.10 -11.08
C PRO A 116 10.33 2.40 -10.35
N GLU A 117 11.34 3.19 -10.06
CA GLU A 117 11.18 4.54 -9.55
C GLU A 117 10.39 5.45 -10.50
N SER A 118 9.83 6.51 -9.95
CA SER A 118 9.19 7.62 -10.70
C SER A 118 7.93 7.24 -11.49
N VAL A 119 7.29 6.12 -11.19
CA VAL A 119 6.01 5.71 -11.79
C VAL A 119 4.85 6.08 -10.87
N TYR A 120 3.92 6.91 -11.33
CA TYR A 120 2.69 7.18 -10.60
C TYR A 120 1.81 5.93 -10.52
N HIS A 121 1.44 5.57 -9.31
CA HIS A 121 0.60 4.39 -9.07
C HIS A 121 -0.36 4.61 -7.90
N SER A 122 -1.40 3.77 -7.86
CA SER A 122 -2.33 3.67 -6.75
C SER A 122 -2.91 2.26 -6.70
N GLN A 123 -3.55 1.93 -5.59
CA GLN A 123 -4.20 0.65 -5.35
C GLN A 123 -5.67 0.86 -5.01
N ILE A 124 -6.53 -0.03 -5.53
CA ILE A 124 -7.95 -0.05 -5.26
C ILE A 124 -8.28 -1.39 -4.61
N PHE A 125 -8.46 -1.38 -3.30
CA PHE A 125 -8.72 -2.57 -2.53
C PHE A 125 -10.15 -3.07 -2.76
N ARG A 126 -10.29 -4.17 -3.51
CA ARG A 126 -11.57 -4.83 -3.84
C ARG A 126 -12.09 -5.67 -2.67
N LYS A 127 -11.18 -6.11 -1.82
CA LYS A 127 -11.43 -6.82 -0.55
C LYS A 127 -10.49 -6.29 0.52
N ASN A 128 -10.73 -6.66 1.76
CA ASN A 128 -9.72 -6.51 2.80
C ASN A 128 -8.44 -7.19 2.34
N THR A 129 -7.33 -6.46 2.30
CA THR A 129 -6.11 -6.94 1.65
C THR A 129 -4.93 -6.92 2.61
N LEU A 130 -4.22 -8.03 2.68
CA LEU A 130 -2.94 -8.20 3.36
C LEU A 130 -1.86 -8.44 2.33
N PHE A 131 -0.76 -7.69 2.41
CA PHE A 131 0.34 -7.81 1.47
C PHE A 131 1.70 -7.54 2.11
N HIS A 132 2.74 -8.04 1.48
CA HIS A 132 4.12 -7.74 1.79
C HIS A 132 4.65 -6.72 0.77
N GLU A 133 5.24 -5.66 1.26
CA GLU A 133 5.86 -4.59 0.47
C GLU A 133 7.32 -4.51 0.80
N VAL A 134 8.15 -4.44 -0.23
CA VAL A 134 9.59 -4.19 -0.12
C VAL A 134 9.93 -2.95 -0.91
N THR A 135 10.61 -2.01 -0.27
CA THR A 135 11.09 -0.79 -0.93
C THR A 135 12.49 -0.43 -0.44
N LYS A 136 13.23 0.30 -1.27
CA LYS A 136 14.54 0.81 -0.90
C LYS A 136 14.42 1.84 0.23
N GLY A 137 15.22 1.69 1.29
CA GLY A 137 15.45 2.73 2.29
C GLY A 137 16.61 3.68 1.92
N PRO A 138 16.93 4.65 2.78
CA PRO A 138 16.16 5.06 3.96
C PRO A 138 14.79 5.66 3.61
N PHE A 139 13.90 5.83 4.59
CA PHE A 139 12.65 6.54 4.38
C PHE A 139 12.86 8.05 4.48
N GLU A 140 12.65 8.74 3.38
CA GLU A 140 12.60 10.19 3.33
C GLU A 140 11.22 10.67 2.88
N LYS A 141 10.65 11.62 3.62
CA LYS A 141 9.29 12.10 3.37
C LYS A 141 9.13 12.70 1.97
N ASN A 142 10.18 13.33 1.45
CA ASN A 142 10.17 14.00 0.14
C ASN A 142 10.33 13.04 -1.05
N ASP A 143 10.65 11.76 -0.80
CA ASP A 143 10.74 10.75 -1.86
C ASP A 143 9.37 10.36 -2.42
N SER A 144 8.29 10.65 -1.68
CA SER A 144 6.92 10.42 -2.15
C SER A 144 6.34 11.70 -2.74
N VAL A 145 6.09 11.69 -4.04
CA VAL A 145 5.55 12.82 -4.80
C VAL A 145 4.08 12.56 -5.13
N PHE A 146 3.23 13.49 -4.71
CA PHE A 146 1.79 13.44 -4.96
C PHE A 146 1.41 14.39 -6.09
N PRO A 147 0.67 13.93 -7.12
CA PRO A 147 0.28 14.79 -8.22
C PRO A 147 -0.85 15.74 -7.84
N SER A 148 -0.94 16.87 -8.54
CA SER A 148 -2.02 17.84 -8.34
C SER A 148 -3.39 17.37 -8.84
N TRP A 149 -3.44 16.41 -9.78
CA TRP A 149 -4.67 15.86 -10.35
C TRP A 149 -5.36 14.82 -9.44
N ALA A 150 -4.68 14.33 -8.38
CA ALA A 150 -5.27 13.39 -7.43
C ALA A 150 -5.61 14.11 -6.11
N PRO A 151 -6.85 13.95 -5.60
CA PRO A 151 -7.29 14.64 -4.38
C PRO A 151 -6.50 14.17 -3.16
N ALA A 152 -6.24 15.08 -2.23
CA ALA A 152 -5.67 14.74 -0.93
C ALA A 152 -6.66 13.91 -0.09
N GLU A 153 -6.15 13.04 0.80
CA GLU A 153 -6.95 12.09 1.58
C GLU A 153 -8.01 12.78 2.47
N ASP A 154 -7.76 14.01 2.92
CA ASP A 154 -8.69 14.81 3.74
C ASP A 154 -9.86 15.41 2.95
N LYS A 155 -9.81 15.39 1.61
CA LYS A 155 -10.84 15.92 0.71
C LYS A 155 -11.89 14.86 0.35
N HIS A 156 -12.62 14.36 1.33
CA HIS A 156 -13.50 13.18 1.21
C HIS A 156 -14.49 13.25 0.02
N SER A 157 -15.11 14.40 -0.23
CA SER A 157 -16.05 14.55 -1.37
C SER A 157 -15.34 14.36 -2.71
N LEU A 158 -14.16 14.99 -2.89
CA LEU A 158 -13.37 14.88 -4.11
C LEU A 158 -12.79 13.47 -4.27
N VAL A 159 -12.38 12.83 -3.17
CA VAL A 159 -11.92 11.43 -3.16
C VAL A 159 -13.02 10.51 -3.65
N ASN A 160 -14.25 10.67 -3.14
CA ASN A 160 -15.38 9.84 -3.57
C ASN A 160 -15.69 10.00 -5.07
N GLU A 161 -15.68 11.22 -5.58
CA GLU A 161 -15.88 11.48 -7.01
C GLU A 161 -14.76 10.90 -7.86
N TYR A 162 -13.50 11.13 -7.45
CA TYR A 162 -12.32 10.59 -8.12
C TYR A 162 -12.36 9.06 -8.20
N MET A 163 -12.64 8.39 -7.08
CA MET A 163 -12.70 6.93 -7.01
C MET A 163 -13.84 6.35 -7.86
N LYS A 164 -15.00 7.02 -7.96
CA LYS A 164 -16.07 6.61 -8.88
C LYS A 164 -15.61 6.65 -10.32
N LYS A 165 -14.99 7.76 -10.76
CA LYS A 165 -14.46 7.91 -12.13
C LYS A 165 -13.38 6.87 -12.43
N LEU A 166 -12.43 6.70 -11.50
CA LEU A 166 -11.34 5.75 -11.63
C LEU A 166 -11.86 4.31 -11.77
N ASN A 167 -12.82 3.92 -10.93
CA ASN A 167 -13.43 2.59 -11.00
C ASN A 167 -14.10 2.32 -12.37
N LEU A 168 -14.83 3.29 -12.93
CA LEU A 168 -15.44 3.15 -14.25
C LEU A 168 -14.40 2.97 -15.36
N GLN A 169 -13.31 3.75 -15.31
CA GLN A 169 -12.23 3.64 -16.29
C GLN A 169 -11.51 2.28 -16.24
N ILE A 170 -11.29 1.75 -15.06
CA ILE A 170 -10.59 0.47 -14.89
C ILE A 170 -11.43 -0.70 -15.39
N GLN A 171 -12.75 -0.68 -15.21
CA GLN A 171 -13.64 -1.75 -15.70
C GLN A 171 -13.53 -2.01 -17.20
N THR A 172 -13.07 -1.03 -17.97
CA THR A 172 -12.86 -1.18 -19.41
C THR A 172 -11.45 -1.70 -19.77
N LEU A 173 -10.56 -1.82 -18.80
CA LEU A 173 -9.15 -2.18 -19.00
C LEU A 173 -8.80 -3.56 -18.40
N LEU A 174 -9.60 -4.08 -17.49
CA LEU A 174 -9.43 -5.38 -16.81
C LEU A 174 -10.45 -6.39 -17.31
#